data_fa165aa399cc5e4e415bbea25d80fb68
#
_entry.id   fa165aa399cc5e4e415bbea25d80fb68
#
_cell.length_a   1.000
_cell.length_b   1.000
_cell.length_c   1.000
_cell.angle_alpha   90.00
_cell.angle_beta   90.00
_cell.angle_gamma   90.00
#
_symmetry.space_group_name_H-M   'P 1'
#
loop_
_entity.id
_entity.type
_entity.pdbx_description
1 polymer ?
#
loop_
_entity_poly.entity_id
_entity_poly.type
_entity_poly.pdbx_seq_one_letter_code
_entity_poly.pdbx_strand_id
1 'polypeptide(L)'
;MRILTEKALKEYIEFHPETKTALQEWSYIVRHSEWHNFADIKRTFNSVDAVGNQRYVFSIMGNNHRIVVVIEFTIYFVYIRFIGTHPEYERMNRNIGANNI
;
A
#
# COMPACT_ATOMS: atom_id res chain seq x y z
N MET A 1 3.67 0.12 -12.67
CA MET A 1 4.62 -0.10 -11.57
C MET A 1 4.82 -1.59 -11.36
N ARG A 2 5.97 -2.01 -10.90
CA ARG A 2 6.23 -3.41 -10.58
C ARG A 2 6.17 -3.61 -9.06
N ILE A 3 5.33 -4.56 -8.62
CA ILE A 3 5.22 -4.90 -7.19
C ILE A 3 6.21 -6.01 -6.88
N LEU A 4 7.14 -5.78 -5.97
CA LEU A 4 8.22 -6.73 -5.66
C LEU A 4 7.90 -7.70 -4.52
N THR A 5 6.86 -7.44 -3.75
CA THR A 5 6.52 -8.21 -2.55
C THR A 5 5.08 -8.74 -2.60
N GLU A 6 4.67 -9.30 -3.75
CA GLU A 6 3.31 -9.80 -3.94
C GLU A 6 2.94 -10.95 -2.98
N LYS A 7 3.94 -11.68 -2.50
CA LYS A 7 3.71 -12.73 -1.52
C LYS A 7 3.01 -12.21 -0.26
N ALA A 8 3.33 -10.98 0.15
CA ALA A 8 2.69 -10.35 1.30
C ALA A 8 1.18 -10.19 1.10
N LEU A 9 0.75 -9.86 -0.13
CA LEU A 9 -0.67 -9.75 -0.47
C LEU A 9 -1.37 -11.10 -0.34
N LYS A 10 -0.77 -12.16 -0.88
CA LYS A 10 -1.33 -13.51 -0.85
C LYS A 10 -1.49 -14.00 0.58
N GLU A 11 -0.46 -13.82 1.41
CA GLU A 11 -0.50 -14.21 2.80
C GLU A 11 -1.57 -13.46 3.59
N TYR A 12 -1.68 -12.15 3.35
CA TYR A 12 -2.70 -11.36 4.04
C TYR A 12 -4.12 -11.82 3.67
N ILE A 13 -4.36 -12.13 2.39
CA ILE A 13 -5.65 -12.61 1.92
C ILE A 13 -6.02 -13.94 2.59
N GLU A 14 -5.05 -14.81 2.85
CA GLU A 14 -5.33 -16.08 3.53
C GLU A 14 -5.91 -15.87 4.93
N PHE A 15 -5.43 -14.86 5.67
CA PHE A 15 -5.93 -14.54 7.00
C PHE A 15 -7.11 -13.59 7.00
N HIS A 16 -7.30 -12.86 5.89
CA HIS A 16 -8.37 -11.88 5.73
C HIS A 16 -9.03 -12.06 4.36
N PRO A 17 -9.76 -13.19 4.16
CA PRO A 17 -10.34 -13.49 2.84
C PRO A 17 -11.33 -12.46 2.33
N GLU A 18 -11.91 -11.67 3.23
CA GLU A 18 -12.79 -10.57 2.85
C GLU A 18 -12.07 -9.48 2.03
N THR A 19 -10.73 -9.41 2.10
CA THR A 19 -9.94 -8.42 1.38
C THR A 19 -9.55 -8.83 -0.03
N LYS A 20 -9.85 -10.07 -0.43
CA LYS A 20 -9.34 -10.65 -1.67
C LYS A 20 -9.62 -9.78 -2.89
N THR A 21 -10.89 -9.44 -3.11
CA THR A 21 -11.27 -8.64 -4.28
C THR A 21 -10.61 -7.27 -4.26
N ALA A 22 -10.64 -6.60 -3.10
CA ALA A 22 -10.07 -5.26 -2.98
C ALA A 22 -8.55 -5.24 -3.18
N LEU A 23 -7.84 -6.23 -2.63
CA LEU A 23 -6.39 -6.31 -2.78
C LEU A 23 -5.96 -6.73 -4.18
N GLN A 24 -6.70 -7.63 -4.82
CA GLN A 24 -6.45 -8.02 -6.20
C GLN A 24 -6.66 -6.84 -7.14
N GLU A 25 -7.71 -6.06 -6.92
CA GLU A 25 -7.99 -4.85 -7.69
C GLU A 25 -6.90 -3.80 -7.48
N TRP A 26 -6.49 -3.56 -6.22
CA TRP A 26 -5.38 -2.64 -5.92
C TRP A 26 -4.10 -3.06 -6.66
N SER A 27 -3.76 -4.33 -6.58
CA SER A 27 -2.57 -4.89 -7.22
C SER A 27 -2.62 -4.72 -8.74
N TYR A 28 -3.78 -5.00 -9.35
CA TYR A 28 -3.98 -4.84 -10.78
C TYR A 28 -3.79 -3.38 -11.21
N ILE A 29 -4.41 -2.45 -10.49
CA ILE A 29 -4.31 -1.02 -10.81
C ILE A 29 -2.87 -0.53 -10.67
N VAL A 30 -2.19 -0.91 -9.60
CA VAL A 30 -0.79 -0.54 -9.39
C VAL A 30 0.10 -1.06 -10.53
N ARG A 31 -0.05 -2.32 -10.89
CA ARG A 31 0.76 -2.92 -11.97
C ARG A 31 0.53 -2.27 -13.32
N HIS A 32 -0.68 -1.77 -13.58
CA HIS A 32 -1.03 -1.13 -14.85
C HIS A 32 -0.87 0.40 -14.80
N SER A 33 -0.34 0.94 -13.71
CA SER A 33 -0.05 2.37 -13.57
C SER A 33 1.42 2.65 -13.83
N GLU A 34 1.71 3.88 -14.23
CA GLU A 34 3.07 4.38 -14.43
C GLU A 34 3.16 5.74 -13.76
N TRP A 35 3.40 5.72 -12.44
CA TRP A 35 3.46 6.92 -11.64
C TRP A 35 4.86 7.53 -11.65
N HIS A 36 4.93 8.86 -11.80
CA HIS A 36 6.18 9.61 -11.77
C HIS A 36 6.35 10.39 -10.47
N ASN A 37 5.24 10.62 -9.75
CA ASN A 37 5.22 11.41 -8.52
C ASN A 37 3.95 11.14 -7.74
N PHE A 38 3.83 11.77 -6.56
CA PHE A 38 2.67 11.60 -5.69
C PHE A 38 1.37 12.09 -6.35
N ALA A 39 1.42 13.16 -7.12
CA ALA A 39 0.23 13.67 -7.81
C ALA A 39 -0.38 12.61 -8.73
N ASP A 40 0.45 11.81 -9.40
CA ASP A 40 -0.01 10.72 -10.25
C ASP A 40 -0.72 9.65 -9.44
N ILE A 41 -0.21 9.31 -8.25
CA ILE A 41 -0.86 8.33 -7.37
C ILE A 41 -2.24 8.86 -6.95
N LYS A 42 -2.32 10.13 -6.59
CA LYS A 42 -3.58 10.75 -6.14
C LYS A 42 -4.65 10.78 -7.23
N ARG A 43 -4.27 10.84 -8.50
CA ARG A 43 -5.23 10.75 -9.59
C ARG A 43 -5.82 9.35 -9.72
N THR A 44 -5.06 8.34 -9.32
CA THR A 44 -5.48 6.94 -9.40
C THR A 44 -6.25 6.52 -8.15
N PHE A 45 -5.75 6.90 -6.97
CA PHE A 45 -6.34 6.54 -5.68
C PHE A 45 -6.59 7.79 -4.84
N ASN A 46 -7.87 8.00 -4.45
CA ASN A 46 -8.23 9.17 -3.63
C ASN A 46 -7.69 9.09 -2.21
N SER A 47 -7.65 7.87 -1.65
CA SER A 47 -7.29 7.67 -0.25
C SER A 47 -5.86 7.14 -0.10
N VAL A 48 -4.90 7.92 -0.58
CA VAL A 48 -3.48 7.65 -0.40
C VAL A 48 -2.83 8.83 0.31
N ASP A 49 -1.96 8.54 1.28
CA ASP A 49 -1.23 9.56 2.03
C ASP A 49 0.28 9.38 1.84
N ALA A 50 0.98 10.50 1.64
CA ALA A 50 2.42 10.52 1.66
C ALA A 50 2.87 10.79 3.09
N VAL A 51 3.65 9.87 3.68
CA VAL A 51 4.05 9.98 5.09
C VAL A 51 5.54 10.28 5.28
N GLY A 52 6.27 10.51 4.18
CA GLY A 52 7.69 10.80 4.19
C GLY A 52 8.55 9.58 3.91
N ASN A 53 9.84 9.80 3.62
CA ASN A 53 10.82 8.76 3.31
C ASN A 53 10.37 7.82 2.19
N GLN A 54 9.69 8.34 1.16
CA GLN A 54 9.18 7.57 0.03
C GLN A 54 8.13 6.52 0.43
N ARG A 55 7.51 6.65 1.62
CA ARG A 55 6.45 5.78 2.07
C ARG A 55 5.10 6.39 1.76
N TYR A 56 4.19 5.53 1.28
CA TYR A 56 2.83 5.91 0.91
C TYR A 56 1.87 4.91 1.54
N VAL A 57 0.76 5.41 2.06
CA VAL A 57 -0.22 4.60 2.79
C VAL A 57 -1.53 4.58 2.00
N PHE A 58 -1.99 3.40 1.63
CA PHE A 58 -3.25 3.20 0.93
C PHE A 58 -4.29 2.64 1.89
N SER A 59 -5.51 3.18 1.81
CA SER A 59 -6.65 2.64 2.54
C SER A 59 -7.35 1.60 1.67
N ILE A 60 -7.67 0.46 2.25
CA ILE A 60 -8.33 -0.66 1.57
C ILE A 60 -9.64 -0.95 2.27
N MET A 61 -10.73 -1.15 1.50
CA MET A 61 -12.07 -1.38 2.02
C MET A 61 -12.49 -0.24 2.98
N GLY A 62 -12.50 0.98 2.45
CA GLY A 62 -12.69 2.17 3.26
C GLY A 62 -11.47 2.36 4.17
N ASN A 63 -11.68 2.35 5.48
CA ASN A 63 -10.61 2.51 6.45
C ASN A 63 -10.26 1.21 7.19
N ASN A 64 -10.78 0.08 6.74
CA ASN A 64 -10.65 -1.17 7.49
C ASN A 64 -9.24 -1.75 7.45
N HIS A 65 -8.54 -1.57 6.34
CA HIS A 65 -7.17 -2.09 6.16
C HIS A 65 -6.26 -1.01 5.58
N ARG A 66 -4.95 -1.18 5.80
CA ARG A 66 -3.92 -0.26 5.31
C ARG A 66 -2.78 -1.02 4.66
N ILE A 67 -2.25 -0.47 3.57
CA ILE A 67 -1.01 -0.94 2.95
C ILE A 67 -0.01 0.21 3.02
N VAL A 68 1.18 -0.06 3.53
CA VAL A 68 2.30 0.89 3.48
C VAL A 68 3.31 0.37 2.48
N VAL A 69 3.68 1.21 1.53
CA VAL A 69 4.64 0.85 0.47
C VAL A 69 5.77 1.88 0.39
N VAL A 70 6.92 1.42 -0.11
CA VAL A 70 7.97 2.31 -0.59
C VAL A 70 7.85 2.35 -2.12
N ILE A 71 7.88 3.53 -2.71
CA ILE A 71 7.81 3.68 -4.16
C ILE A 71 9.09 4.32 -4.68
N GLU A 72 9.72 3.64 -5.63
CA GLU A 72 10.87 4.15 -6.37
C GLU A 72 10.39 4.57 -7.75
N PHE A 73 10.10 5.87 -7.91
CA PHE A 73 9.52 6.40 -9.15
C PHE A 73 10.43 6.29 -10.35
N THR A 74 11.74 6.37 -10.14
CA THR A 74 12.72 6.36 -11.24
C THR A 74 12.84 5.00 -11.91
N ILE A 75 12.54 3.93 -11.21
CA ILE A 75 12.61 2.57 -11.73
C ILE A 75 11.26 1.85 -11.67
N TYR A 76 10.20 2.55 -11.30
CA TYR A 76 8.81 2.07 -11.28
C TYR A 76 8.59 0.84 -10.41
N PHE A 77 9.23 0.81 -9.22
CA PHE A 77 9.09 -0.29 -8.27
C PHE A 77 8.25 0.13 -7.07
N VAL A 78 7.44 -0.82 -6.58
CA VAL A 78 6.62 -0.68 -5.38
C VAL A 78 6.96 -1.83 -4.44
N TYR A 79 7.40 -1.50 -3.23
CA TYR A 79 7.74 -2.47 -2.19
C TYR A 79 6.69 -2.39 -1.09
N ILE A 80 6.01 -3.51 -0.81
CA ILE A 80 5.06 -3.55 0.31
C ILE A 80 5.86 -3.73 1.60
N ARG A 81 5.68 -2.78 2.53
CA ARG A 81 6.38 -2.81 3.82
C ARG A 81 5.49 -3.26 4.96
N PHE A 82 4.17 -3.08 4.81
CA PHE A 82 3.22 -3.44 5.86
C PHE A 82 1.83 -3.59 5.23
N ILE A 83 1.09 -4.60 5.68
CA ILE A 83 -0.34 -4.72 5.45
C ILE A 83 -0.97 -5.09 6.79
N GLY A 84 -2.02 -4.39 7.17
CA GLY A 84 -2.69 -4.68 8.42
C GLY A 84 -4.07 -4.06 8.48
N THR A 85 -4.80 -4.41 9.55
CA THR A 85 -6.06 -3.75 9.88
C THR A 85 -5.78 -2.32 10.33
N HIS A 86 -6.82 -1.49 10.35
CA HIS A 86 -6.69 -0.13 10.84
C HIS A 86 -6.08 -0.04 12.26
N PRO A 87 -6.54 -0.82 13.26
CA PRO A 87 -5.90 -0.81 14.57
C PRO A 87 -4.45 -1.26 14.58
N GLU A 88 -4.12 -2.26 13.76
CA GLU A 88 -2.74 -2.72 13.62
C GLU A 88 -1.84 -1.64 13.04
N TYR A 89 -2.34 -0.95 12.02
CA TYR A 89 -1.63 0.18 11.44
C TYR A 89 -1.41 1.30 12.46
N GLU A 90 -2.43 1.67 13.22
CA GLU A 90 -2.30 2.72 14.23
C GLU A 90 -1.28 2.36 15.30
N ARG A 91 -1.27 1.11 15.74
CA ARG A 91 -0.29 0.65 16.72
C ARG A 91 1.13 0.71 16.17
N MET A 92 1.34 0.21 14.96
CA MET A 92 2.64 0.26 14.30
C MET A 92 3.09 1.71 14.11
N ASN A 93 2.18 2.58 13.70
CA ASN A 93 2.52 3.98 13.43
C ASN A 93 2.88 4.73 14.72
N ARG A 94 2.23 4.43 15.85
CA ARG A 94 2.59 5.02 17.13
C ARG A 94 3.94 4.53 17.65
N ASN A 95 4.24 3.25 17.44
CA ASN A 95 5.43 2.63 18.03
C ASN A 95 6.69 2.80 17.16
N ILE A 96 6.54 2.77 15.85
CA ILE A 96 7.67 2.76 14.91
C ILE A 96 7.59 3.97 13.97
N GLY A 97 6.40 4.31 13.50
CA GLY A 97 6.17 5.30 12.47
C GLY A 97 6.11 4.66 11.08
N ALA A 98 5.03 4.97 10.34
CA ALA A 98 4.81 4.44 8.99
C ALA A 98 5.93 4.83 8.03
N ASN A 99 6.61 5.94 8.29
CA ASN A 99 7.73 6.42 7.47
C ASN A 99 9.09 5.78 7.83
N ASN A 100 9.10 4.84 8.76
CA ASN A 100 10.34 4.18 9.22
C ASN A 100 10.36 2.67 8.98
N ILE A 101 9.32 2.12 8.40
CA ILE A 101 9.26 0.66 8.16
C ILE A 101 9.73 0.27 6.77
#